data_5728493259538b21f51fe637031b4d06
#
_entry.id   5728493259538b21f51fe637031b4d06
#
_cell.length_a   1.000
_cell.length_b   1.000
_cell.length_c   1.000
_cell.angle_alpha   90.00
_cell.angle_beta   90.00
_cell.angle_gamma   90.00
#
_symmetry.space_group_name_H-M   'P 1'
#
loop_
_entity.id
_entity.type
_entity.pdbx_description
1 polymer ?
#
loop_
_entity_poly.entity_id
_entity_poly.type
_entity_poly.pdbx_seq_one_letter_code
_entity_poly.pdbx_strand_id
1 'polypeptide(L)'
;MPTSKTGGADKPSRADLKGVRVLVVEDHWHVANALRSFLEAEGMKVSGPVATTADAQRLATEQKPDLAVVDIHLKLETAYVLIHRLDDLGVRVVVLSGYAVLPELTKKVVAVLQKPFNAPELLGALRRALSP
;
A
#
# COMPACT_ATOMS: atom_id res chain seq x y z
N MET A 1 -4.68 10.22 -28.31
CA MET A 1 -4.32 9.82 -28.37
C MET A 1 -4.03 9.85 -28.16
N PRO A 2 -3.96 10.02 -28.07
CA PRO A 2 -3.55 9.84 -28.00
C PRO A 2 -3.13 9.94 -27.53
N THR A 3 -3.04 10.01 -27.26
CA THR A 3 -2.58 9.83 -26.99
C THR A 3 -2.13 10.02 -26.54
N SER A 4 -2.16 10.13 -26.46
CA SER A 4 -1.71 9.99 -26.25
C SER A 4 -1.27 10.20 -25.94
N LYS A 5 -1.11 10.21 -25.94
CA LYS A 5 -0.58 10.05 -25.82
C LYS A 5 0.03 10.22 -25.54
N THR A 6 0.08 10.45 -25.49
CA THR A 6 0.64 10.30 -25.33
C THR A 6 1.26 10.42 -24.95
N GLY A 7 1.55 10.65 -24.77
CA GLY A 7 2.10 10.40 -24.53
C GLY A 7 2.55 10.55 -23.92
N GLY A 8 2.73 10.61 -23.79
CA GLY A 8 3.12 10.51 -23.31
C GLY A 8 3.09 10.62 -22.61
N ALA A 9 3.25 11.43 -23.27
CA ALA A 9 3.29 11.30 -22.03
C ALA A 9 2.29 10.89 -21.30
N ASP A 10 1.68 10.39 -21.70
CA ASP A 10 0.82 9.64 -20.88
C ASP A 10 1.61 8.80 -19.92
N LYS A 11 1.24 8.81 -18.69
CA LYS A 11 2.00 8.09 -17.67
C LYS A 11 1.35 6.76 -17.40
N PRO A 12 1.90 5.69 -17.94
CA PRO A 12 1.29 4.37 -17.77
C PRO A 12 1.16 3.99 -16.32
N SER A 13 2.14 4.36 -15.49
CA SER A 13 2.15 3.97 -14.10
C SER A 13 0.97 4.48 -13.31
N ARG A 14 0.36 5.60 -13.72
CA ARG A 14 -0.80 6.13 -13.01
C ARG A 14 -2.04 5.30 -13.22
N ALA A 15 -2.16 4.69 -14.37
CA ALA A 15 -3.34 3.93 -14.72
C ALA A 15 -3.13 2.42 -14.55
N ASP A 16 -1.90 1.98 -14.68
CA ASP A 16 -1.60 0.56 -14.77
C ASP A 16 -0.91 0.06 -13.51
N LEU A 17 -1.65 -0.68 -12.71
CA LEU A 17 -1.14 -1.31 -11.50
C LEU A 17 -0.58 -2.70 -11.77
N LYS A 18 -0.65 -3.16 -13.02
CA LYS A 18 -0.25 -4.51 -13.38
C LYS A 18 1.23 -4.73 -13.11
N GLY A 19 1.54 -5.82 -12.44
CA GLY A 19 2.91 -6.18 -12.13
C GLY A 19 3.53 -5.46 -10.96
N VAL A 20 2.83 -4.48 -10.38
CA VAL A 20 3.32 -3.75 -9.22
C VAL A 20 3.32 -4.69 -8.01
N ARG A 21 4.41 -4.67 -7.25
CA ARG A 21 4.53 -5.49 -6.04
C ARG A 21 4.02 -4.73 -4.85
N VAL A 22 3.10 -5.33 -4.11
CA VAL A 22 2.49 -4.68 -2.95
C VAL A 22 2.55 -5.61 -1.75
N LEU A 23 3.07 -5.08 -0.65
CA LEU A 23 3.08 -5.77 0.64
C LEU A 23 1.79 -5.42 1.36
N VAL A 24 1.09 -6.41 1.88
CA VAL A 24 -0.15 -6.20 2.65
C VAL A 24 0.11 -6.59 4.10
N VAL A 25 -0.14 -5.65 5.01
CA VAL A 25 0.02 -5.85 6.45
C VAL A 25 -1.34 -5.60 7.11
N GLU A 26 -1.99 -6.68 7.50
CA GLU A 26 -3.34 -6.65 8.06
C GLU A 26 -3.57 -7.93 8.85
N ASP A 27 -3.96 -7.81 10.09
CA ASP A 27 -4.11 -8.99 10.95
C ASP A 27 -5.53 -9.56 11.00
N HIS A 28 -6.53 -8.86 10.46
CA HIS A 28 -7.87 -9.45 10.29
C HIS A 28 -7.87 -10.23 8.99
N TRP A 29 -7.86 -11.55 9.09
CA TRP A 29 -7.65 -12.34 7.89
C TRP A 29 -8.73 -12.19 6.84
N HIS A 30 -9.98 -11.90 7.23
CA HIS A 30 -11.03 -11.60 6.25
C HIS A 30 -10.69 -10.38 5.43
N VAL A 31 -10.26 -9.30 6.10
CA VAL A 31 -9.85 -8.07 5.43
C VAL A 31 -8.60 -8.30 4.61
N ALA A 32 -7.63 -9.01 5.18
CA ALA A 32 -6.38 -9.33 4.50
C ALA A 32 -6.61 -10.10 3.20
N ASN A 33 -7.46 -11.12 3.25
CA ASN A 33 -7.77 -11.91 2.07
C ASN A 33 -8.56 -11.11 1.04
N ALA A 34 -9.47 -10.28 1.48
CA ALA A 34 -10.23 -9.42 0.57
C ALA A 34 -9.30 -8.44 -0.14
N LEU A 35 -8.37 -7.84 0.59
CA LEU A 35 -7.37 -6.95 0.00
C LEU A 35 -6.52 -7.70 -1.03
N ARG A 36 -6.01 -8.87 -0.65
CA ARG A 36 -5.19 -9.67 -1.55
C ARG A 36 -5.94 -9.98 -2.85
N SER A 37 -7.15 -10.49 -2.72
CA SER A 37 -7.95 -10.85 -3.89
C SER A 37 -8.21 -9.63 -4.78
N PHE A 38 -8.55 -8.52 -4.18
CA PHE A 38 -8.81 -7.29 -4.92
C PHE A 38 -7.55 -6.82 -5.67
N LEU A 39 -6.42 -6.79 -4.97
CA LEU A 39 -5.18 -6.29 -5.57
C LEU A 39 -4.68 -7.23 -6.67
N GLU A 40 -4.81 -8.54 -6.47
CA GLU A 40 -4.44 -9.50 -7.50
C GLU A 40 -5.33 -9.39 -8.73
N ALA A 41 -6.62 -9.12 -8.52
CA ALA A 41 -7.54 -8.91 -9.63
C ALA A 41 -7.17 -7.68 -10.45
N GLU A 42 -6.50 -6.70 -9.84
CA GLU A 42 -6.01 -5.53 -10.54
C GLU A 42 -4.63 -5.77 -11.20
N GLY A 43 -4.12 -6.98 -11.12
CA GLY A 43 -2.87 -7.35 -11.76
C GLY A 43 -1.63 -7.16 -10.90
N MET A 44 -1.80 -6.82 -9.64
CA MET A 44 -0.66 -6.61 -8.74
C MET A 44 -0.16 -7.94 -8.19
N LYS A 45 1.11 -7.94 -7.77
CA LYS A 45 1.73 -9.10 -7.13
C LYS A 45 1.78 -8.83 -5.64
N VAL A 46 1.05 -9.64 -4.87
CA VAL A 46 0.90 -9.40 -3.44
C VAL A 46 1.92 -10.21 -2.65
N SER A 47 2.64 -9.52 -1.77
CA SER A 47 3.49 -10.13 -0.76
C SER A 47 2.68 -10.15 0.54
N GLY A 48 2.60 -11.31 1.16
CA GLY A 48 1.74 -11.50 2.31
C GLY A 48 0.34 -11.95 1.88
N PRO A 49 -0.70 -11.61 2.60
CA PRO A 49 -0.73 -10.71 3.77
C PRO A 49 0.02 -11.26 4.96
N VAL A 50 0.58 -10.37 5.76
CA VAL A 50 1.18 -10.72 7.03
C VAL A 50 0.51 -9.95 8.16
N ALA A 51 0.58 -10.48 9.37
CA ALA A 51 -0.18 -9.95 10.50
C ALA A 51 0.67 -9.18 11.51
N THR A 52 2.00 -9.23 11.36
CA THR A 52 2.91 -8.63 12.33
C THR A 52 3.93 -7.74 11.65
N THR A 53 4.45 -6.78 12.41
CA THR A 53 5.49 -5.89 11.88
C THR A 53 6.78 -6.65 11.59
N ALA A 54 7.09 -7.67 12.39
CA ALA A 54 8.30 -8.47 12.17
C ALA A 54 8.25 -9.19 10.83
N ASP A 55 7.13 -9.84 10.53
CA ASP A 55 6.96 -10.53 9.24
C ASP A 55 6.96 -9.53 8.08
N ALA A 56 6.35 -8.38 8.30
CA ALA A 56 6.30 -7.33 7.28
C ALA A 56 7.71 -6.82 6.95
N GLN A 57 8.53 -6.58 7.97
CA GLN A 57 9.91 -6.12 7.76
C GLN A 57 10.71 -7.16 7.00
N ARG A 58 10.55 -8.44 7.35
CA ARG A 58 11.24 -9.52 6.67
C ARG A 58 10.86 -9.58 5.19
N LEU A 59 9.56 -9.54 4.90
CA LEU A 59 9.10 -9.57 3.52
C LEU A 59 9.55 -8.33 2.74
N ALA A 60 9.53 -7.17 3.36
CA ALA A 60 9.96 -5.95 2.71
C ALA A 60 11.43 -6.04 2.29
N THR A 61 12.26 -6.61 3.15
CA THR A 61 13.68 -6.78 2.86
C THR A 61 13.91 -7.83 1.77
N GLU A 62 13.20 -8.94 1.85
CA GLU A 62 13.40 -10.07 0.93
C GLU A 62 12.79 -9.81 -0.44
N GLN A 63 11.61 -9.25 -0.50
CA GLN A 63 10.86 -9.14 -1.75
C GLN A 63 10.85 -7.76 -2.37
N LYS A 64 11.30 -6.76 -1.63
CA LYS A 64 11.46 -5.39 -2.13
C LYS A 64 10.20 -4.89 -2.85
N PRO A 65 9.08 -4.79 -2.14
CA PRO A 65 7.84 -4.32 -2.77
C PRO A 65 7.95 -2.86 -3.20
N ASP A 66 7.15 -2.48 -4.18
CA ASP A 66 7.04 -1.09 -4.62
C ASP A 66 6.18 -0.29 -3.67
N LEU A 67 5.14 -0.94 -3.15
CA LEU A 67 4.14 -0.32 -2.29
C LEU A 67 3.88 -1.21 -1.09
N ALA A 68 3.35 -0.60 -0.03
CA ALA A 68 2.80 -1.36 1.09
C ALA A 68 1.45 -0.76 1.48
N VAL A 69 0.50 -1.63 1.77
CA VAL A 69 -0.79 -1.27 2.35
C VAL A 69 -0.77 -1.77 3.78
N VAL A 70 -0.80 -0.87 4.74
CA VAL A 70 -0.53 -1.20 6.13
C VAL A 70 -1.67 -0.73 7.02
N ASP A 71 -2.32 -1.67 7.73
CA ASP A 71 -3.22 -1.31 8.82
C ASP A 71 -2.37 -0.80 9.98
N ILE A 72 -2.64 0.42 10.42
CA ILE A 72 -1.84 1.02 11.48
C ILE A 72 -2.11 0.39 12.84
N HIS A 73 -3.30 -0.14 13.04
CA HIS A 73 -3.67 -0.76 14.31
C HIS A 73 -3.80 -2.27 14.16
N LEU A 74 -2.70 -2.95 14.39
CA LEU A 74 -2.68 -4.41 14.47
C LEU A 74 -3.12 -4.82 15.86
N LYS A 75 -3.61 -6.06 16.02
CA LYS A 75 -4.21 -6.51 17.27
C LYS A 75 -3.29 -6.38 18.47
N LEU A 76 -2.01 -6.69 18.29
CA LEU A 76 -1.05 -6.74 19.38
C LEU A 76 -0.03 -5.63 19.33
N GLU A 77 -0.07 -4.77 18.32
CA GLU A 77 0.96 -3.75 18.14
C GLU A 77 0.48 -2.67 17.18
N THR A 78 1.16 -1.55 17.17
CA THR A 78 0.93 -0.53 16.16
C THR A 78 2.02 -0.63 15.09
N ALA A 79 1.74 -0.09 13.92
CA ALA A 79 2.65 -0.20 12.80
C ALA A 79 3.55 1.03 12.62
N TYR A 80 3.66 1.89 13.63
CA TYR A 80 4.44 3.13 13.48
C TYR A 80 5.91 2.88 13.15
N VAL A 81 6.55 1.97 13.87
CA VAL A 81 7.96 1.65 13.63
C VAL A 81 8.13 1.02 12.25
N LEU A 82 7.20 0.16 11.87
CA LEU A 82 7.23 -0.46 10.55
C LEU A 82 7.19 0.59 9.45
N ILE A 83 6.33 1.59 9.60
CA ILE A 83 6.20 2.63 8.57
C ILE A 83 7.50 3.39 8.40
N HIS A 84 8.18 3.72 9.49
CA HIS A 84 9.48 4.35 9.42
C HIS A 84 10.50 3.48 8.68
N ARG A 85 10.48 2.17 8.96
CA ARG A 85 11.38 1.22 8.30
C ARG A 85 11.09 1.11 6.81
N LEU A 86 9.81 1.05 6.45
CA LEU A 86 9.43 0.99 5.05
C LEU A 86 9.84 2.25 4.30
N ASP A 87 9.69 3.40 4.93
CA ASP A 87 10.13 4.67 4.37
C ASP A 87 11.64 4.65 4.12
N ASP A 88 12.41 4.16 5.07
CA ASP A 88 13.86 4.04 4.94
C ASP A 88 14.25 3.11 3.79
N LEU A 89 13.44 2.08 3.53
CA LEU A 89 13.70 1.14 2.44
C LEU A 89 13.21 1.67 1.08
N GLY A 90 12.60 2.84 1.06
CA GLY A 90 12.07 3.42 -0.17
C GLY A 90 10.74 2.83 -0.60
N VAL A 91 10.07 2.10 0.28
CA VAL A 91 8.75 1.53 -0.01
C VAL A 91 7.69 2.60 0.23
N ARG A 92 6.83 2.81 -0.74
CA ARG A 92 5.76 3.80 -0.61
C ARG A 92 4.60 3.20 0.14
N VAL A 93 4.10 3.92 1.15
CA VAL A 93 3.14 3.37 2.10
C VAL A 93 1.79 4.05 1.99
N VAL A 94 0.75 3.23 1.91
CA VAL A 94 -0.65 3.64 2.07
C VAL A 94 -1.12 3.04 3.38
N VAL A 95 -1.57 3.90 4.30
CA VAL A 95 -2.01 3.47 5.62
C VAL A 95 -3.52 3.33 5.64
N LEU A 96 -4.00 2.25 6.26
CA LEU A 96 -5.41 2.05 6.56
C LEU A 96 -5.62 2.34 8.04
N SER A 97 -6.60 3.17 8.37
CA SER A 97 -6.83 3.54 9.76
C SER A 97 -8.30 3.78 10.05
N GLY A 98 -8.76 3.33 11.22
CA GLY A 98 -10.08 3.67 11.71
C GLY A 98 -10.11 5.00 12.46
N TYR A 99 -8.95 5.58 12.71
CA TYR A 99 -8.80 6.79 13.53
C TYR A 99 -7.89 7.79 12.84
N ALA A 100 -7.86 9.02 13.36
CA ALA A 100 -6.92 10.02 12.87
C ALA A 100 -5.48 9.55 13.10
N VAL A 101 -4.62 9.85 12.13
CA VAL A 101 -3.21 9.47 12.17
C VAL A 101 -2.39 10.67 12.61
N LEU A 102 -1.33 10.42 13.39
CA LEU A 102 -0.46 11.50 13.88
C LEU A 102 0.17 12.25 12.71
N PRO A 103 0.26 13.59 12.82
CA PRO A 103 0.85 14.39 11.75
C PRO A 103 2.26 13.98 11.35
N GLU A 104 3.09 13.57 12.30
CA GLU A 104 4.45 13.12 12.00
C GLU A 104 4.45 11.93 11.05
N LEU A 105 3.47 11.05 11.21
CA LEU A 105 3.38 9.87 10.37
C LEU A 105 2.93 10.21 8.96
N THR A 106 2.05 11.19 8.81
CA THR A 106 1.53 11.55 7.49
C THR A 106 2.63 12.04 6.56
N LYS A 107 3.76 12.50 7.10
CA LYS A 107 4.90 12.93 6.28
C LYS A 107 5.64 11.75 5.64
N LYS A 108 5.46 10.55 6.17
CA LYS A 108 6.19 9.37 5.73
C LYS A 108 5.34 8.42 4.90
N VAL A 109 4.09 8.76 4.68
CA VAL A 109 3.18 7.91 3.91
C VAL A 109 2.61 8.71 2.75
N VAL A 110 2.23 8.00 1.69
CA VAL A 110 1.66 8.64 0.51
C VAL A 110 0.21 9.02 0.75
N ALA A 111 -0.52 8.17 1.43
CA ALA A 111 -1.94 8.40 1.69
C ALA A 111 -2.38 7.67 2.94
N VAL A 112 -3.39 8.21 3.57
CA VAL A 112 -4.09 7.58 4.69
C VAL A 112 -5.53 7.36 4.24
N LEU A 113 -5.99 6.11 4.26
CA LEU A 113 -7.37 5.77 3.98
C LEU A 113 -8.08 5.49 5.27
N GLN A 114 -9.11 6.25 5.54
CA GLN A 114 -9.91 6.06 6.74
C GLN A 114 -10.96 5.01 6.49
N LYS A 115 -11.09 4.07 7.41
CA LYS A 115 -12.11 3.02 7.32
C LYS A 115 -13.46 3.59 7.71
N PRO A 116 -14.53 3.22 7.02
CA PRO A 116 -14.56 2.34 5.85
C PRO A 116 -14.18 3.11 4.59
N PHE A 117 -13.55 2.41 3.65
CA PHE A 117 -13.20 2.99 2.35
C PHE A 117 -13.72 2.07 1.24
N ASN A 118 -13.82 2.61 0.04
CA ASN A 118 -14.28 1.84 -1.11
C ASN A 118 -13.15 1.57 -2.09
N ALA A 119 -13.44 0.75 -3.10
CA ALA A 119 -12.44 0.37 -4.08
C ALA A 119 -11.85 1.56 -4.85
N PRO A 120 -12.66 2.52 -5.33
CA PRO A 120 -12.07 3.69 -6.00
C PRO A 120 -11.12 4.49 -5.12
N GLU A 121 -11.41 4.62 -3.83
CA GLU A 121 -10.52 5.32 -2.91
C GLU A 121 -9.19 4.59 -2.76
N LEU A 122 -9.24 3.27 -2.62
CA LEU A 122 -8.03 2.47 -2.52
C LEU A 122 -7.20 2.57 -3.81
N LEU A 123 -7.83 2.39 -4.96
CA LEU A 123 -7.12 2.48 -6.23
C LEU A 123 -6.51 3.86 -6.44
N GLY A 124 -7.23 4.91 -6.07
CA GLY A 124 -6.70 6.27 -6.15
C GLY A 124 -5.45 6.47 -5.31
N ALA A 125 -5.47 5.93 -4.08
CA ALA A 125 -4.31 6.01 -3.20
C ALA A 125 -3.11 5.26 -3.78
N LEU A 126 -3.35 4.06 -4.31
CA LEU A 126 -2.28 3.26 -4.90
C LEU A 126 -1.67 3.94 -6.12
N ARG A 127 -2.50 4.54 -6.96
CA ARG A 127 -2.00 5.26 -8.14
C ARG A 127 -1.19 6.48 -7.74
N ARG A 128 -1.62 7.20 -6.70
CA ARG A 128 -0.82 8.32 -6.18
C ARG A 128 0.53 7.83 -5.67
N ALA A 129 0.55 6.67 -5.05
CA ALA A 129 1.79 6.10 -4.52
C ALA A 129 2.78 5.77 -5.63
N LEU A 130 2.31 5.45 -6.82
CA LEU A 130 3.19 5.15 -7.96
C LEU A 130 3.61 6.39 -8.73
N SER A 131 2.94 7.50 -8.53
CA SER A 131 3.27 8.73 -9.24
C SER A 131 4.54 9.35 -8.68
N PRO A 132 5.41 9.90 -9.54
CA PRO A 132 6.63 10.56 -9.09
C PRO A 132 6.34 11.78 -8.23
#